data_b42551fa1c3887f97795df5fc48ef204
#
_entry.id   b42551fa1c3887f97795df5fc48ef204
#
_cell.length_a   1.000
_cell.length_b   1.000
_cell.length_c   1.000
_cell.angle_alpha   90.00
_cell.angle_beta   90.00
_cell.angle_gamma   90.00
#
_symmetry.space_group_name_H-M   'P 1'
#
loop_
_entity.id
_entity.type
_entity.pdbx_description
1 polymer ?
#
loop_
_entity_poly.entity_id
_entity_poly.type
_entity_poly.pdbx_seq_one_letter_code
_entity_poly.pdbx_strand_id
1 'polypeptide(L)'
;IGGLETFQEEVLNFAAGDGTPRFNPFFIPKMIADIAPGNISIKHGFMGPNYTTVSACASSANAMIDALNYIRLGHCDVIVTGGSEAAVTIAGMGGFNAMHALSTRNESPETASRPFDATRDGFVLGEGAGAIILEEYEHAKARGAKIYAEVLGGGMSSDAHHMTAPHPDGIGVMAVMRNCLENAGASPEEVDHINTHGTSTPLGDVAELKAITEVFGDHAKNININSTKSMTGHLLGAAGAIESIASILAIEHGIVPPTINHTTVDENIDPQLNLTLNKAQKRDIKMAMSNTFGFGGHNACVLFKKLD
;
A
#
# COMPACT_ATOMS: atom_id res chain seq x y z
N ILE A 1 10.32 -6.75 -2.45
CA ILE A 1 11.68 -7.28 -2.69
C ILE A 1 11.67 -8.78 -2.37
N GLY A 2 11.60 -9.64 -3.39
CA GLY A 2 11.52 -11.09 -3.20
C GLY A 2 12.84 -11.72 -2.73
N GLY A 3 12.77 -12.64 -1.75
CA GLY A 3 13.84 -13.56 -1.37
C GLY A 3 15.15 -12.94 -0.89
N LEU A 4 15.13 -11.72 -0.35
CA LEU A 4 16.33 -10.98 0.04
C LEU A 4 17.16 -11.70 1.12
N GLU A 5 16.50 -12.31 2.12
CA GLU A 5 17.16 -13.11 3.14
C GLU A 5 17.85 -14.33 2.53
N THR A 6 17.13 -15.08 1.70
CA THR A 6 17.72 -16.25 1.00
C THR A 6 18.93 -15.86 0.16
N PHE A 7 18.87 -14.74 -0.56
CA PHE A 7 20.00 -14.24 -1.33
C PHE A 7 21.20 -13.91 -0.41
N GLN A 8 20.96 -13.17 0.66
CA GLN A 8 21.99 -12.79 1.62
C GLN A 8 22.67 -14.02 2.22
N GLU A 9 21.89 -15.00 2.70
CA GLU A 9 22.42 -16.23 3.33
C GLU A 9 23.26 -17.05 2.35
N GLU A 10 22.77 -17.29 1.14
CA GLU A 10 23.48 -18.10 0.15
C GLU A 10 24.78 -17.44 -0.31
N VAL A 11 24.79 -16.09 -0.46
CA VAL A 11 26.02 -15.36 -0.82
C VAL A 11 27.03 -15.36 0.33
N LEU A 12 26.59 -15.19 1.57
CA LEU A 12 27.48 -15.26 2.75
C LEU A 12 28.05 -16.66 2.93
N ASN A 13 27.26 -17.70 2.77
CA ASN A 13 27.72 -19.10 2.83
C ASN A 13 28.75 -19.41 1.73
N PHE A 14 28.53 -18.93 0.51
CA PHE A 14 29.50 -19.05 -0.57
C PHE A 14 30.81 -18.31 -0.23
N ALA A 15 30.73 -17.09 0.26
CA ALA A 15 31.91 -16.27 0.60
C ALA A 15 32.73 -16.86 1.75
N ALA A 16 32.10 -17.55 2.71
CA ALA A 16 32.76 -18.21 3.83
C ALA A 16 33.31 -19.62 3.47
N GLY A 17 32.98 -20.15 2.28
CA GLY A 17 33.36 -21.47 1.85
C GLY A 17 34.72 -21.56 1.13
N ASP A 18 34.94 -22.64 0.42
CA ASP A 18 36.15 -22.95 -0.33
C ASP A 18 36.21 -22.35 -1.76
N GLY A 19 35.26 -21.47 -2.10
CA GLY A 19 35.12 -20.87 -3.42
C GLY A 19 34.37 -21.76 -4.42
N THR A 20 33.92 -22.95 -4.00
CA THR A 20 33.07 -23.81 -4.85
C THR A 20 31.62 -23.32 -4.81
N PRO A 21 30.97 -23.01 -5.95
CA PRO A 21 29.61 -22.48 -5.98
C PRO A 21 28.56 -23.57 -5.67
N ARG A 22 28.40 -23.89 -4.40
CA ARG A 22 27.40 -24.85 -3.91
C ARG A 22 26.24 -24.08 -3.31
N PHE A 23 25.22 -23.82 -4.11
CA PHE A 23 23.98 -23.14 -3.71
C PHE A 23 22.85 -24.16 -3.46
N ASN A 24 21.89 -23.78 -2.63
CA ASN A 24 20.68 -24.56 -2.44
C ASN A 24 19.95 -24.73 -3.81
N PRO A 25 19.50 -25.94 -4.19
CA PRO A 25 18.76 -26.16 -5.45
C PRO A 25 17.51 -25.28 -5.60
N PHE A 26 16.93 -24.84 -4.48
CA PHE A 26 15.78 -23.94 -4.46
C PHE A 26 16.16 -22.45 -4.31
N PHE A 27 17.44 -22.09 -4.42
CA PHE A 27 17.90 -20.71 -4.27
C PHE A 27 17.15 -19.76 -5.22
N ILE A 28 17.16 -20.03 -6.51
CA ILE A 28 16.46 -19.20 -7.48
C ILE A 28 14.93 -19.22 -7.27
N PRO A 29 14.25 -20.39 -7.14
CA PRO A 29 12.82 -20.41 -6.86
C PRO A 29 12.40 -19.64 -5.58
N LYS A 30 13.23 -19.63 -4.54
CA LYS A 30 12.96 -18.88 -3.32
C LYS A 30 13.16 -17.37 -3.47
N MET A 31 13.95 -16.94 -4.45
CA MET A 31 14.33 -15.55 -4.64
C MET A 31 13.40 -14.78 -5.59
N ILE A 32 12.86 -15.44 -6.60
CA ILE A 32 12.03 -14.78 -7.61
C ILE A 32 10.65 -14.41 -7.04
N ALA A 33 10.19 -13.20 -7.38
CA ALA A 33 8.98 -12.62 -6.78
C ALA A 33 7.68 -13.34 -7.19
N ASP A 34 7.65 -13.99 -8.33
CA ASP A 34 6.48 -14.68 -8.89
C ASP A 34 6.20 -16.07 -8.28
N ILE A 35 7.07 -16.55 -7.39
CA ILE A 35 6.87 -17.87 -6.80
C ILE A 35 5.72 -17.90 -5.78
N ALA A 36 5.38 -16.78 -5.15
CA ALA A 36 4.27 -16.70 -4.21
C ALA A 36 2.92 -16.98 -4.91
N PRO A 37 2.53 -16.26 -5.99
CA PRO A 37 1.33 -16.60 -6.75
C PRO A 37 1.45 -17.98 -7.45
N GLY A 38 2.65 -18.40 -7.87
CA GLY A 38 2.89 -19.75 -8.39
C GLY A 38 2.52 -20.84 -7.40
N ASN A 39 2.90 -20.71 -6.13
CA ASN A 39 2.53 -21.66 -5.08
C ASN A 39 1.01 -21.68 -4.81
N ILE A 40 0.34 -20.53 -4.86
CA ILE A 40 -1.12 -20.46 -4.73
C ILE A 40 -1.78 -21.22 -5.88
N SER A 41 -1.34 -20.97 -7.12
CA SER A 41 -1.81 -21.67 -8.32
C SER A 41 -1.65 -23.19 -8.20
N ILE A 42 -0.46 -23.66 -7.84
CA ILE A 42 -0.16 -25.10 -7.69
C ILE A 42 -1.04 -25.71 -6.58
N LYS A 43 -1.14 -25.05 -5.44
CA LYS A 43 -1.89 -25.56 -4.29
C LYS A 43 -3.39 -25.70 -4.55
N HIS A 44 -3.96 -24.79 -5.32
CA HIS A 44 -5.40 -24.72 -5.56
C HIS A 44 -5.82 -25.18 -6.97
N GLY A 45 -4.87 -25.54 -7.83
CA GLY A 45 -5.15 -25.94 -9.21
C GLY A 45 -5.66 -24.79 -10.09
N PHE A 46 -5.30 -23.55 -9.79
CA PHE A 46 -5.72 -22.39 -10.58
C PHE A 46 -4.84 -22.25 -11.83
N MET A 47 -5.45 -22.29 -13.01
CA MET A 47 -4.74 -22.28 -14.30
C MET A 47 -4.97 -21.01 -15.13
N GLY A 48 -5.59 -19.99 -14.54
CA GLY A 48 -5.75 -18.68 -15.17
C GLY A 48 -4.44 -17.89 -15.23
N PRO A 49 -4.48 -16.61 -15.66
CA PRO A 49 -3.32 -15.73 -15.66
C PRO A 49 -2.68 -15.66 -14.27
N ASN A 50 -1.35 -15.82 -14.21
CA ASN A 50 -0.59 -15.87 -12.96
C ASN A 50 0.75 -15.16 -13.16
N TYR A 51 0.94 -14.03 -12.45
CA TYR A 51 2.15 -13.22 -12.52
C TYR A 51 2.23 -12.28 -11.30
N THR A 52 3.38 -11.64 -11.14
CA THR A 52 3.62 -10.63 -10.09
C THR A 52 3.84 -9.27 -10.73
N THR A 53 3.15 -8.26 -10.21
CA THR A 53 3.43 -6.85 -10.52
C THR A 53 4.60 -6.36 -9.67
N VAL A 54 5.47 -5.55 -10.25
CA VAL A 54 6.61 -4.93 -9.56
C VAL A 54 6.60 -3.43 -9.83
N SER A 55 6.24 -2.66 -8.80
CA SER A 55 6.23 -1.19 -8.80
C SER A 55 6.55 -0.62 -7.41
N ALA A 56 7.60 -1.20 -6.79
CA ALA A 56 8.03 -0.84 -5.44
C ALA A 56 6.86 -0.88 -4.44
N CYS A 57 6.66 0.18 -3.65
CA CYS A 57 5.59 0.21 -2.64
C CYS A 57 4.16 0.14 -3.23
N ALA A 58 3.98 0.45 -4.52
CA ALA A 58 2.70 0.40 -5.20
C ALA A 58 2.33 -1.00 -5.75
N SER A 59 3.20 -2.01 -5.61
CA SER A 59 3.07 -3.31 -6.27
C SER A 59 1.72 -4.00 -6.02
N SER A 60 1.29 -4.12 -4.78
CA SER A 60 0.03 -4.83 -4.47
C SER A 60 -1.22 -4.02 -4.83
N ALA A 61 -1.15 -2.68 -4.83
CA ALA A 61 -2.24 -1.87 -5.34
C ALA A 61 -2.37 -2.02 -6.87
N ASN A 62 -1.25 -2.04 -7.59
CA ASN A 62 -1.26 -2.33 -9.04
C ASN A 62 -1.76 -3.74 -9.34
N ALA A 63 -1.37 -4.76 -8.56
CA ALA A 63 -1.91 -6.11 -8.68
C ALA A 63 -3.45 -6.13 -8.57
N MET A 64 -4.00 -5.32 -7.68
CA MET A 64 -5.44 -5.22 -7.49
C MET A 64 -6.12 -4.50 -8.66
N ILE A 65 -5.51 -3.43 -9.19
CA ILE A 65 -6.00 -2.72 -10.38
C ILE A 65 -5.99 -3.63 -11.61
N ASP A 66 -4.93 -4.40 -11.80
CA ASP A 66 -4.85 -5.39 -12.87
C ASP A 66 -5.93 -6.46 -12.73
N ALA A 67 -6.12 -7.00 -11.53
CA ALA A 67 -7.16 -7.99 -11.24
C ALA A 67 -8.57 -7.44 -11.53
N LEU A 68 -8.86 -6.20 -11.14
CA LEU A 68 -10.10 -5.50 -11.47
C LEU A 68 -10.31 -5.41 -12.99
N ASN A 69 -9.26 -5.02 -13.72
CA ASN A 69 -9.32 -4.91 -15.17
C ASN A 69 -9.54 -6.26 -15.86
N TYR A 70 -8.91 -7.34 -15.40
CA TYR A 70 -9.15 -8.69 -15.93
C TYR A 70 -10.62 -9.12 -15.78
N ILE A 71 -11.22 -8.86 -14.62
CA ILE A 71 -12.64 -9.17 -14.38
C ILE A 71 -13.54 -8.28 -15.26
N ARG A 72 -13.29 -6.97 -15.32
CA ARG A 72 -14.07 -6.03 -16.13
C ARG A 72 -14.03 -6.35 -17.62
N LEU A 73 -12.91 -6.88 -18.11
CA LEU A 73 -12.75 -7.32 -19.50
C LEU A 73 -13.33 -8.72 -19.76
N GLY A 74 -13.88 -9.38 -18.76
CA GLY A 74 -14.48 -10.71 -18.88
C GLY A 74 -13.47 -11.84 -19.11
N HIS A 75 -12.21 -11.64 -18.72
CA HIS A 75 -11.19 -12.69 -18.86
C HIS A 75 -11.26 -13.75 -17.75
N CYS A 76 -11.89 -13.44 -16.64
CA CYS A 76 -12.14 -14.34 -15.52
C CYS A 76 -13.18 -13.79 -14.58
N ASP A 77 -13.83 -14.66 -13.79
CA ASP A 77 -14.82 -14.29 -12.80
C ASP A 77 -14.23 -14.11 -11.41
N VAL A 78 -13.10 -14.75 -11.10
CA VAL A 78 -12.47 -14.74 -9.77
C VAL A 78 -10.95 -14.63 -9.91
N ILE A 79 -10.34 -13.73 -9.14
CA ILE A 79 -8.88 -13.57 -9.04
C ILE A 79 -8.47 -13.46 -7.57
N VAL A 80 -7.45 -14.20 -7.18
CA VAL A 80 -6.71 -13.97 -5.94
C VAL A 80 -5.62 -12.94 -6.21
N THR A 81 -5.70 -11.80 -5.56
CA THR A 81 -4.73 -10.70 -5.67
C THR A 81 -4.22 -10.27 -4.30
N GLY A 82 -3.17 -9.48 -4.25
CA GLY A 82 -2.60 -9.00 -3.01
C GLY A 82 -1.11 -8.77 -3.09
N GLY A 83 -0.41 -8.92 -1.97
CA GLY A 83 1.04 -8.77 -1.89
C GLY A 83 1.63 -9.31 -0.61
N SER A 84 2.91 -9.62 -0.66
CA SER A 84 3.71 -10.06 0.49
C SER A 84 5.07 -9.39 0.48
N GLU A 85 5.62 -9.14 1.66
CA GLU A 85 6.96 -8.57 1.82
C GLU A 85 7.64 -9.13 3.08
N ALA A 86 8.93 -9.46 2.97
CA ALA A 86 9.78 -9.89 4.08
C ALA A 86 11.19 -9.30 3.87
N ALA A 87 11.33 -7.99 4.08
CA ALA A 87 12.54 -7.22 3.78
C ALA A 87 13.32 -6.79 5.04
N VAL A 88 12.91 -7.22 6.24
CA VAL A 88 13.59 -6.90 7.51
C VAL A 88 14.80 -7.83 7.68
N THR A 89 15.79 -7.61 6.86
CA THR A 89 17.07 -8.33 6.82
C THR A 89 18.21 -7.34 6.98
N ILE A 90 19.44 -7.81 7.21
CA ILE A 90 20.63 -6.94 7.31
C ILE A 90 20.77 -6.13 6.00
N ALA A 91 20.62 -6.77 4.85
CA ALA A 91 20.73 -6.10 3.55
C ALA A 91 19.57 -5.10 3.32
N GLY A 92 18.33 -5.47 3.67
CA GLY A 92 17.17 -4.59 3.54
C GLY A 92 17.29 -3.36 4.45
N MET A 93 17.50 -3.59 5.74
CA MET A 93 17.68 -2.50 6.72
C MET A 93 18.88 -1.64 6.36
N GLY A 94 20.03 -2.25 6.03
CA GLY A 94 21.25 -1.53 5.67
C GLY A 94 21.07 -0.67 4.42
N GLY A 95 20.38 -1.19 3.39
CA GLY A 95 20.11 -0.47 2.15
C GLY A 95 19.24 0.77 2.37
N PHE A 96 18.11 0.62 3.07
CA PHE A 96 17.23 1.76 3.38
C PHE A 96 17.88 2.75 4.36
N ASN A 97 18.66 2.27 5.32
CA ASN A 97 19.39 3.14 6.23
C ASN A 97 20.47 3.98 5.51
N ALA A 98 21.16 3.40 4.53
CA ALA A 98 22.13 4.12 3.70
C ALA A 98 21.51 5.27 2.88
N MET A 99 20.21 5.18 2.62
CA MET A 99 19.43 6.23 1.95
C MET A 99 18.83 7.26 2.93
N HIS A 100 19.09 7.13 4.24
CA HIS A 100 18.46 7.94 5.29
C HIS A 100 16.91 7.92 5.22
N ALA A 101 16.33 6.80 4.82
CA ALA A 101 14.89 6.65 4.65
C ALA A 101 14.18 6.12 5.91
N LEU A 102 14.93 5.42 6.79
CA LEU A 102 14.38 4.84 8.02
C LEU A 102 14.42 5.82 9.18
N SER A 103 13.43 5.69 10.07
CA SER A 103 13.48 6.34 11.39
C SER A 103 14.68 5.84 12.19
N THR A 104 15.33 6.75 12.90
CA THR A 104 16.45 6.46 13.80
C THR A 104 16.06 6.48 15.27
N ARG A 105 14.75 6.54 15.57
CA ARG A 105 14.20 6.60 16.94
C ARG A 105 14.24 5.24 17.64
N ASN A 106 15.45 4.76 17.93
CA ASN A 106 15.66 3.45 18.57
C ASN A 106 15.44 3.44 20.08
N GLU A 107 15.41 4.61 20.73
CA GLU A 107 15.12 4.76 22.17
C GLU A 107 13.63 4.59 22.50
N SER A 108 12.74 4.74 21.51
CA SER A 108 11.30 4.49 21.68
C SER A 108 10.70 3.93 20.37
N PRO A 109 11.01 2.67 20.04
CA PRO A 109 10.68 2.07 18.74
C PRO A 109 9.16 1.97 18.51
N GLU A 110 8.37 1.80 19.57
CA GLU A 110 6.90 1.75 19.50
C GLU A 110 6.27 3.08 19.05
N THR A 111 7.01 4.19 19.10
CA THR A 111 6.57 5.52 18.65
C THR A 111 7.33 6.03 17.43
N ALA A 112 8.16 5.18 16.81
CA ALA A 112 9.02 5.59 15.69
C ALA A 112 8.22 5.87 14.42
N SER A 113 7.22 5.04 14.08
CA SER A 113 6.29 5.34 12.99
C SER A 113 5.23 6.33 13.47
N ARG A 114 5.32 7.57 12.99
CA ARG A 114 4.47 8.70 13.43
C ARG A 114 4.07 9.62 12.26
N PRO A 115 3.30 9.10 11.29
CA PRO A 115 2.87 9.91 10.16
C PRO A 115 2.22 11.23 10.61
N PHE A 116 2.51 12.32 9.89
CA PHE A 116 2.00 13.67 10.12
C PHE A 116 2.51 14.38 11.37
N ASP A 117 3.24 13.71 12.27
CA ASP A 117 3.87 14.36 13.43
C ASP A 117 5.06 15.22 12.99
N ALA A 118 5.23 16.41 13.59
CA ALA A 118 6.33 17.31 13.25
C ALA A 118 7.72 16.71 13.52
N THR A 119 7.81 15.72 14.42
CA THR A 119 9.08 15.07 14.81
C THR A 119 9.35 13.75 14.10
N ARG A 120 8.59 13.43 13.03
CA ARG A 120 8.83 12.25 12.19
C ARG A 120 10.17 12.37 11.47
N ASP A 121 10.87 11.26 11.33
CA ASP A 121 12.26 11.23 10.81
C ASP A 121 12.51 10.13 9.78
N GLY A 122 11.47 9.42 9.35
CA GLY A 122 11.58 8.33 8.38
C GLY A 122 10.57 7.22 8.66
N PHE A 123 10.50 6.23 7.77
CA PHE A 123 9.58 5.11 7.95
C PHE A 123 10.17 4.00 8.83
N VAL A 124 9.30 3.18 9.38
CA VAL A 124 9.66 1.91 10.03
C VAL A 124 9.33 0.78 9.08
N LEU A 125 10.29 -0.11 8.83
CA LEU A 125 10.09 -1.26 7.96
C LEU A 125 9.16 -2.26 8.63
N GLY A 126 8.17 -2.77 7.89
CA GLY A 126 7.26 -3.81 8.30
C GLY A 126 7.31 -5.01 7.36
N GLU A 127 6.86 -6.15 7.83
CA GLU A 127 6.71 -7.39 7.05
C GLU A 127 5.30 -7.94 7.17
N GLY A 128 4.87 -8.68 6.17
CA GLY A 128 3.58 -9.33 6.18
C GLY A 128 3.03 -9.61 4.79
N ALA A 129 1.78 -10.04 4.76
CA ALA A 129 1.07 -10.32 3.53
C ALA A 129 -0.42 -10.00 3.68
N GLY A 130 -1.03 -9.61 2.56
CA GLY A 130 -2.48 -9.48 2.42
C GLY A 130 -2.93 -10.15 1.12
N ALA A 131 -4.00 -10.93 1.20
CA ALA A 131 -4.64 -11.52 0.03
C ALA A 131 -6.12 -11.12 0.00
N ILE A 132 -6.57 -10.71 -1.18
CA ILE A 132 -7.94 -10.31 -1.45
C ILE A 132 -8.45 -11.15 -2.62
N ILE A 133 -9.68 -11.63 -2.52
CA ILE A 133 -10.37 -12.31 -3.61
C ILE A 133 -11.27 -11.27 -4.26
N LEU A 134 -10.96 -10.90 -5.51
CA LEU A 134 -11.87 -10.15 -6.36
C LEU A 134 -12.74 -11.13 -7.14
N GLU A 135 -14.03 -10.84 -7.19
CA GLU A 135 -15.00 -11.70 -7.83
C GLU A 135 -16.04 -10.84 -8.56
N GLU A 136 -16.46 -11.29 -9.74
CA GLU A 136 -17.55 -10.65 -10.48
C GLU A 136 -18.82 -10.67 -9.64
N TYR A 137 -19.57 -9.58 -9.66
CA TYR A 137 -20.67 -9.35 -8.72
C TYR A 137 -21.80 -10.39 -8.83
N GLU A 138 -22.29 -10.70 -10.05
CA GLU A 138 -23.37 -11.67 -10.23
C GLU A 138 -22.89 -13.10 -9.93
N HIS A 139 -21.61 -13.40 -10.21
CA HIS A 139 -21.01 -14.67 -9.83
C HIS A 139 -20.98 -14.83 -8.30
N ALA A 140 -20.55 -13.81 -7.56
CA ALA A 140 -20.53 -13.81 -6.10
C ALA A 140 -21.95 -13.98 -5.51
N LYS A 141 -22.94 -13.24 -6.03
CA LYS A 141 -24.34 -13.34 -5.62
C LYS A 141 -24.94 -14.72 -5.88
N ALA A 142 -24.68 -15.30 -7.05
CA ALA A 142 -25.23 -16.60 -7.44
C ALA A 142 -24.83 -17.72 -6.48
N ARG A 143 -23.64 -17.65 -5.86
CA ARG A 143 -23.16 -18.62 -4.87
C ARG A 143 -23.42 -18.20 -3.41
N GLY A 144 -24.07 -17.07 -3.18
CA GLY A 144 -24.37 -16.55 -1.83
C GLY A 144 -23.10 -16.11 -1.05
N ALA A 145 -22.09 -15.59 -1.75
CA ALA A 145 -20.87 -15.10 -1.11
C ALA A 145 -21.17 -13.90 -0.22
N LYS A 146 -20.43 -13.78 0.90
CA LYS A 146 -20.35 -12.52 1.62
C LYS A 146 -19.49 -11.55 0.81
N ILE A 147 -20.06 -10.41 0.45
CA ILE A 147 -19.34 -9.34 -0.23
C ILE A 147 -19.05 -8.25 0.81
N TYR A 148 -17.78 -7.86 0.94
CA TYR A 148 -17.34 -6.87 1.92
C TYR A 148 -17.44 -5.44 1.38
N ALA A 149 -17.06 -5.24 0.12
CA ALA A 149 -17.13 -3.97 -0.58
C ALA A 149 -16.99 -4.21 -2.08
N GLU A 150 -17.32 -3.22 -2.89
CA GLU A 150 -17.02 -3.17 -4.31
C GLU A 150 -15.67 -2.49 -4.53
N VAL A 151 -14.81 -3.04 -5.39
CA VAL A 151 -13.66 -2.31 -5.93
C VAL A 151 -14.18 -1.48 -7.10
N LEU A 152 -14.47 -0.21 -6.81
CA LEU A 152 -15.16 0.68 -7.75
C LEU A 152 -14.24 1.21 -8.85
N GLY A 153 -12.95 1.39 -8.56
CA GLY A 153 -11.99 1.85 -9.55
C GLY A 153 -10.55 1.84 -9.05
N GLY A 154 -9.65 2.06 -9.97
CA GLY A 154 -8.23 2.20 -9.69
C GLY A 154 -7.55 3.22 -10.59
N GLY A 155 -6.55 3.91 -10.07
CA GLY A 155 -5.73 4.88 -10.79
C GLY A 155 -4.26 4.54 -10.72
N MET A 156 -3.54 4.85 -11.77
CA MET A 156 -2.08 4.75 -11.84
C MET A 156 -1.51 6.02 -12.46
N SER A 157 -0.32 6.41 -12.02
CA SER A 157 0.45 7.52 -12.60
C SER A 157 1.94 7.34 -12.33
N SER A 158 2.75 8.22 -12.89
CA SER A 158 4.17 8.32 -12.59
C SER A 158 4.56 9.76 -12.29
N ASP A 159 5.45 9.96 -11.31
CA ASP A 159 5.99 11.29 -10.99
C ASP A 159 6.92 11.84 -12.08
N ALA A 160 7.60 10.94 -12.81
CA ALA A 160 8.59 11.28 -13.83
C ALA A 160 9.62 12.35 -13.36
N HIS A 161 10.04 12.24 -12.10
CA HIS A 161 10.86 13.27 -11.43
C HIS A 161 12.19 12.73 -10.91
N HIS A 162 12.17 11.83 -9.92
CA HIS A 162 13.38 11.31 -9.25
C HIS A 162 13.17 9.85 -8.82
N MET A 163 14.28 9.10 -8.64
CA MET A 163 14.20 7.68 -8.27
C MET A 163 13.55 7.43 -6.91
N THR A 164 13.70 8.33 -5.94
CA THR A 164 13.26 8.12 -4.56
C THR A 164 12.49 9.28 -3.96
N ALA A 165 12.67 10.51 -4.45
CA ALA A 165 11.96 11.68 -3.96
C ALA A 165 10.64 11.88 -4.72
N PRO A 166 9.53 12.23 -4.03
CA PRO A 166 8.30 12.61 -4.69
C PRO A 166 8.48 13.90 -5.49
N HIS A 167 7.61 14.11 -6.47
CA HIS A 167 7.57 15.40 -7.18
C HIS A 167 7.19 16.51 -6.19
N PRO A 168 7.96 17.64 -6.12
CA PRO A 168 7.76 18.69 -5.12
C PRO A 168 6.35 19.30 -5.16
N ASP A 169 5.74 19.38 -6.33
CA ASP A 169 4.39 19.90 -6.52
C ASP A 169 3.30 18.82 -6.44
N GLY A 170 3.66 17.57 -6.14
CA GLY A 170 2.72 16.45 -6.00
C GLY A 170 1.92 16.09 -7.26
N ILE A 171 2.41 16.44 -8.46
CA ILE A 171 1.66 16.30 -9.71
C ILE A 171 1.24 14.85 -9.96
N GLY A 172 2.16 13.89 -9.78
CA GLY A 172 1.86 12.46 -9.95
C GLY A 172 0.84 11.96 -8.94
N VAL A 173 0.96 12.41 -7.67
CA VAL A 173 0.03 12.06 -6.59
C VAL A 173 -1.38 12.62 -6.87
N MET A 174 -1.50 13.86 -7.34
CA MET A 174 -2.78 14.42 -7.77
C MET A 174 -3.36 13.67 -8.97
N ALA A 175 -2.52 13.37 -9.97
CA ALA A 175 -2.95 12.65 -11.16
C ALA A 175 -3.50 11.26 -10.83
N VAL A 176 -2.86 10.48 -9.94
CA VAL A 176 -3.31 9.13 -9.60
C VAL A 176 -4.68 9.15 -8.92
N MET A 177 -4.94 10.09 -7.99
CA MET A 177 -6.23 10.22 -7.34
C MET A 177 -7.33 10.64 -8.33
N ARG A 178 -7.04 11.61 -9.22
CA ARG A 178 -7.99 12.00 -10.29
C ARG A 178 -8.27 10.86 -11.25
N ASN A 179 -7.25 10.13 -11.71
CA ASN A 179 -7.43 8.96 -12.57
C ASN A 179 -8.27 7.87 -11.88
N CYS A 180 -8.09 7.69 -10.57
CA CYS A 180 -8.87 6.74 -9.80
C CYS A 180 -10.35 7.13 -9.73
N LEU A 181 -10.66 8.39 -9.43
CA LEU A 181 -12.02 8.93 -9.41
C LEU A 181 -12.68 8.84 -10.79
N GLU A 182 -11.96 9.23 -11.85
CA GLU A 182 -12.46 9.12 -13.23
C GLU A 182 -12.75 7.67 -13.62
N ASN A 183 -11.83 6.74 -13.33
CA ASN A 183 -12.03 5.31 -13.61
C ASN A 183 -13.21 4.70 -12.85
N ALA A 184 -13.45 5.21 -11.64
CA ALA A 184 -14.57 4.81 -10.80
C ALA A 184 -15.89 5.46 -11.18
N GLY A 185 -15.88 6.54 -11.97
CA GLY A 185 -17.06 7.38 -12.23
C GLY A 185 -17.58 8.08 -10.97
N ALA A 186 -16.68 8.37 -10.01
CA ALA A 186 -17.01 8.97 -8.72
C ALA A 186 -16.57 10.43 -8.66
N SER A 187 -17.32 11.24 -7.91
CA SER A 187 -16.92 12.62 -7.60
C SER A 187 -16.07 12.69 -6.32
N PRO A 188 -15.21 13.69 -6.17
CA PRO A 188 -14.43 13.89 -4.94
C PRO A 188 -15.30 13.95 -3.68
N GLU A 189 -16.49 14.52 -3.77
CA GLU A 189 -17.42 14.72 -2.65
C GLU A 189 -18.01 13.42 -2.09
N GLU A 190 -17.90 12.31 -2.82
CA GLU A 190 -18.40 11.00 -2.39
C GLU A 190 -17.39 10.23 -1.53
N VAL A 191 -16.13 10.68 -1.45
CA VAL A 191 -15.09 10.01 -0.68
C VAL A 191 -15.16 10.41 0.78
N ASP A 192 -15.34 9.44 1.66
CA ASP A 192 -15.45 9.63 3.11
C ASP A 192 -14.15 9.38 3.85
N HIS A 193 -13.31 8.49 3.32
CA HIS A 193 -12.10 8.03 3.98
C HIS A 193 -10.95 7.89 2.98
N ILE A 194 -9.74 8.34 3.40
CA ILE A 194 -8.50 8.11 2.66
C ILE A 194 -7.48 7.47 3.61
N ASN A 195 -7.09 6.23 3.30
CA ASN A 195 -5.89 5.61 3.88
C ASN A 195 -4.70 6.03 3.03
N THR A 196 -3.89 6.91 3.57
CA THR A 196 -2.77 7.53 2.86
C THR A 196 -1.57 6.60 2.71
N HIS A 197 -0.69 6.93 1.79
CA HIS A 197 0.65 6.36 1.79
C HIS A 197 1.39 6.69 3.08
N GLY A 198 1.36 7.93 3.54
CA GLY A 198 1.70 8.38 4.90
C GLY A 198 2.80 7.58 5.60
N THR A 199 4.04 7.64 5.10
CA THR A 199 5.14 6.78 5.55
C THR A 199 5.89 7.30 6.78
N SER A 200 5.47 8.41 7.37
CA SER A 200 6.23 9.07 8.44
C SER A 200 7.55 9.72 7.94
N THR A 201 7.57 10.12 6.67
CA THR A 201 8.72 10.86 6.11
C THR A 201 8.44 12.36 6.08
N PRO A 202 9.44 13.21 6.36
CA PRO A 202 9.24 14.66 6.45
C PRO A 202 8.59 15.28 5.21
N LEU A 203 9.05 14.90 4.01
CA LEU A 203 8.56 15.46 2.76
C LEU A 203 7.33 14.75 2.19
N GLY A 204 7.30 13.41 2.28
CA GLY A 204 6.24 12.61 1.65
C GLY A 204 4.86 12.89 2.23
N ASP A 205 4.76 12.94 3.55
CA ASP A 205 3.48 13.14 4.25
C ASP A 205 2.86 14.51 3.93
N VAL A 206 3.68 15.58 3.90
CA VAL A 206 3.22 16.95 3.55
C VAL A 206 2.79 17.01 2.09
N ALA A 207 3.59 16.43 1.18
CA ALA A 207 3.27 16.45 -0.25
C ALA A 207 1.95 15.73 -0.55
N GLU A 208 1.71 14.58 0.10
CA GLU A 208 0.46 13.84 -0.06
C GLU A 208 -0.75 14.62 0.47
N LEU A 209 -0.66 15.22 1.66
CA LEU A 209 -1.78 16.01 2.21
C LEU A 209 -2.08 17.26 1.38
N LYS A 210 -1.07 17.92 0.81
CA LYS A 210 -1.25 19.01 -0.15
C LYS A 210 -1.97 18.52 -1.40
N ALA A 211 -1.56 17.38 -1.96
CA ALA A 211 -2.21 16.80 -3.13
C ALA A 211 -3.67 16.41 -2.85
N ILE A 212 -3.97 15.86 -1.67
CA ILE A 212 -5.34 15.59 -1.24
C ILE A 212 -6.16 16.89 -1.19
N THR A 213 -5.63 17.95 -0.57
CA THR A 213 -6.32 19.25 -0.52
C THR A 213 -6.61 19.81 -1.91
N GLU A 214 -5.66 19.69 -2.84
CA GLU A 214 -5.82 20.17 -4.23
C GLU A 214 -6.84 19.33 -5.05
N VAL A 215 -6.93 18.04 -4.79
CA VAL A 215 -7.87 17.15 -5.52
C VAL A 215 -9.28 17.26 -4.98
N PHE A 216 -9.43 17.33 -3.65
CA PHE A 216 -10.73 17.30 -2.97
C PHE A 216 -11.26 18.68 -2.59
N GLY A 217 -10.46 19.75 -2.74
CA GLY A 217 -10.86 21.11 -2.44
C GLY A 217 -11.38 21.25 -1.00
N ASP A 218 -12.46 22.00 -0.82
CA ASP A 218 -13.08 22.19 0.49
C ASP A 218 -13.61 20.88 1.12
N HIS A 219 -13.88 19.86 0.31
CA HIS A 219 -14.34 18.56 0.81
C HIS A 219 -13.25 17.80 1.57
N ALA A 220 -11.95 18.09 1.32
CA ALA A 220 -10.84 17.47 2.05
C ALA A 220 -10.98 17.55 3.59
N LYS A 221 -11.59 18.62 4.10
CA LYS A 221 -11.85 18.85 5.53
C LYS A 221 -12.93 17.91 6.10
N ASN A 222 -13.75 17.34 5.22
CA ASN A 222 -14.83 16.43 5.58
C ASN A 222 -14.42 14.95 5.46
N ILE A 223 -13.23 14.68 4.93
CA ILE A 223 -12.71 13.32 4.76
C ILE A 223 -11.97 12.91 6.04
N ASN A 224 -12.19 11.68 6.51
CA ASN A 224 -11.30 11.07 7.48
C ASN A 224 -10.04 10.59 6.77
N ILE A 225 -8.92 11.19 7.07
CA ILE A 225 -7.61 10.84 6.55
C ILE A 225 -6.84 10.11 7.64
N ASN A 226 -6.17 9.00 7.30
CA ASN A 226 -5.30 8.31 8.25
C ASN A 226 -4.13 7.63 7.55
N SER A 227 -3.13 7.21 8.33
CA SER A 227 -2.11 6.27 7.90
C SER A 227 -2.04 5.08 8.85
N THR A 228 -2.42 3.90 8.36
CA THR A 228 -2.28 2.65 9.11
C THR A 228 -0.83 2.25 9.32
N LYS A 229 0.12 2.83 8.56
CA LYS A 229 1.56 2.61 8.76
C LYS A 229 2.07 3.09 10.13
N SER A 230 1.32 3.94 10.82
CA SER A 230 1.60 4.25 12.24
C SER A 230 1.56 3.02 13.14
N MET A 231 0.77 1.99 12.77
CA MET A 231 0.58 0.74 13.54
C MET A 231 1.32 -0.45 12.94
N THR A 232 1.42 -0.52 11.61
CA THR A 232 1.96 -1.68 10.90
C THR A 232 3.41 -1.50 10.46
N GLY A 233 3.91 -0.26 10.43
CA GLY A 233 5.09 0.06 9.65
C GLY A 233 4.81 0.04 8.16
N HIS A 234 5.84 0.20 7.35
CA HIS A 234 5.74 0.20 5.89
C HIS A 234 6.13 -1.17 5.32
N LEU A 235 5.15 -1.92 4.83
CA LEU A 235 5.35 -3.26 4.26
C LEU A 235 5.76 -3.23 2.78
N LEU A 236 6.31 -2.13 2.29
CA LEU A 236 6.79 -1.98 0.91
C LEU A 236 5.76 -2.50 -0.11
N GLY A 237 6.12 -3.56 -0.88
CA GLY A 237 5.24 -4.13 -1.90
C GLY A 237 3.93 -4.72 -1.38
N ALA A 238 3.85 -5.12 -0.11
CA ALA A 238 2.62 -5.62 0.52
C ALA A 238 1.73 -4.50 1.10
N ALA A 239 2.23 -3.26 1.19
CA ALA A 239 1.53 -2.15 1.85
C ALA A 239 0.12 -1.92 1.26
N GLY A 240 0.00 -1.80 -0.05
CA GLY A 240 -1.30 -1.58 -0.70
C GLY A 240 -2.34 -2.66 -0.41
N ALA A 241 -1.91 -3.92 -0.24
CA ALA A 241 -2.82 -5.02 0.07
C ALA A 241 -3.40 -4.91 1.49
N ILE A 242 -2.55 -4.71 2.50
CA ILE A 242 -3.03 -4.61 3.89
C ILE A 242 -3.80 -3.31 4.13
N GLU A 243 -3.45 -2.22 3.47
CA GLU A 243 -4.14 -0.93 3.55
C GLU A 243 -5.51 -0.97 2.86
N SER A 244 -5.61 -1.70 1.76
CA SER A 244 -6.89 -2.01 1.12
C SER A 244 -7.79 -2.84 2.02
N ILE A 245 -7.27 -3.89 2.67
CA ILE A 245 -8.01 -4.68 3.66
C ILE A 245 -8.49 -3.78 4.81
N ALA A 246 -7.62 -2.91 5.34
CA ALA A 246 -7.99 -1.97 6.40
C ALA A 246 -9.10 -1.01 5.95
N SER A 247 -9.05 -0.50 4.71
CA SER A 247 -10.07 0.38 4.15
C SER A 247 -11.41 -0.33 3.93
N ILE A 248 -11.39 -1.57 3.45
CA ILE A 248 -12.59 -2.41 3.29
C ILE A 248 -13.23 -2.70 4.66
N LEU A 249 -12.42 -3.06 5.65
CA LEU A 249 -12.91 -3.29 7.01
C LEU A 249 -13.41 -2.00 7.69
N ALA A 250 -12.84 -0.85 7.36
CA ALA A 250 -13.35 0.44 7.82
C ALA A 250 -14.78 0.69 7.29
N ILE A 251 -15.03 0.38 6.02
CA ILE A 251 -16.38 0.42 5.42
C ILE A 251 -17.33 -0.54 6.15
N GLU A 252 -16.93 -1.80 6.32
CA GLU A 252 -17.78 -2.84 6.93
C GLU A 252 -18.17 -2.49 8.36
N HIS A 253 -17.21 -2.01 9.16
CA HIS A 253 -17.44 -1.75 10.58
C HIS A 253 -17.86 -0.31 10.91
N GLY A 254 -17.81 0.62 9.95
CA GLY A 254 -18.10 2.02 10.19
C GLY A 254 -17.11 2.66 11.16
N ILE A 255 -15.84 2.28 11.10
CA ILE A 255 -14.77 2.74 11.99
C ILE A 255 -13.53 3.05 11.18
N VAL A 256 -13.12 4.32 11.17
CA VAL A 256 -11.82 4.73 10.60
C VAL A 256 -10.72 4.44 11.61
N PRO A 257 -9.70 3.62 11.26
CA PRO A 257 -8.56 3.36 12.13
C PRO A 257 -7.73 4.64 12.34
N PRO A 258 -7.07 4.81 13.50
CA PRO A 258 -6.33 6.03 13.79
C PRO A 258 -4.95 6.06 13.12
N THR A 259 -4.42 7.27 12.94
CA THR A 259 -2.98 7.51 12.89
C THR A 259 -2.49 7.68 14.32
N ILE A 260 -1.74 6.71 14.85
CA ILE A 260 -1.20 6.78 16.22
C ILE A 260 0.15 7.50 16.27
N ASN A 261 0.64 7.75 17.49
CA ASN A 261 1.95 8.35 17.77
C ASN A 261 2.07 9.84 17.40
N HIS A 262 0.97 10.53 17.12
CA HIS A 262 0.98 11.97 16.86
C HIS A 262 0.98 12.73 18.20
N THR A 263 2.02 13.53 18.41
CA THR A 263 2.23 14.33 19.64
C THR A 263 2.48 15.81 19.35
N THR A 264 3.06 16.13 18.19
CA THR A 264 3.51 17.46 17.83
C THR A 264 2.93 17.88 16.47
N VAL A 265 2.21 18.99 16.47
CA VAL A 265 1.60 19.56 15.25
C VAL A 265 2.71 20.01 14.28
N ASP A 266 2.58 19.66 13.01
CA ASP A 266 3.43 20.16 11.93
C ASP A 266 2.75 21.40 11.31
N GLU A 267 3.43 22.55 11.37
CA GLU A 267 2.94 23.82 10.82
C GLU A 267 2.77 23.82 9.29
N ASN A 268 3.36 22.85 8.58
CA ASN A 268 3.23 22.70 7.14
C ASN A 268 1.98 21.91 6.73
N ILE A 269 1.20 21.40 7.68
CA ILE A 269 -0.03 20.64 7.47
C ILE A 269 -1.23 21.51 7.86
N ASP A 270 -2.24 21.57 6.98
CA ASP A 270 -3.48 22.30 7.28
C ASP A 270 -4.17 21.71 8.51
N PRO A 271 -4.31 22.49 9.61
CA PRO A 271 -4.92 22.01 10.85
C PRO A 271 -6.42 21.73 10.72
N GLN A 272 -7.06 22.07 9.62
CA GLN A 272 -8.48 21.80 9.36
C GLN A 272 -8.72 20.38 8.83
N LEU A 273 -7.67 19.67 8.38
CA LEU A 273 -7.79 18.28 7.93
C LEU A 273 -8.06 17.34 9.10
N ASN A 274 -9.01 16.42 8.92
CA ASN A 274 -9.28 15.38 9.91
C ASN A 274 -8.35 14.17 9.72
N LEU A 275 -7.17 14.22 10.31
CA LEU A 275 -6.13 13.18 10.21
C LEU A 275 -6.41 11.94 11.08
N THR A 276 -7.57 11.87 11.73
CA THR A 276 -7.98 10.75 12.60
C THR A 276 -6.90 10.39 13.63
N LEU A 277 -6.37 11.40 14.33
CA LEU A 277 -5.19 11.27 15.18
C LEU A 277 -5.47 10.50 16.47
N ASN A 278 -4.61 9.55 16.81
CA ASN A 278 -4.50 8.80 18.07
C ASN A 278 -5.74 7.99 18.51
N LYS A 279 -6.92 8.25 17.95
CA LYS A 279 -8.15 7.53 18.30
C LYS A 279 -8.96 7.23 17.06
N ALA A 280 -9.46 6.01 16.95
CA ALA A 280 -10.40 5.62 15.92
C ALA A 280 -11.66 6.46 15.95
N GLN A 281 -12.23 6.75 14.79
CA GLN A 281 -13.46 7.54 14.65
C GLN A 281 -14.56 6.69 14.03
N LYS A 282 -15.76 6.73 14.62
CA LYS A 282 -16.95 6.14 14.01
C LYS A 282 -17.44 7.03 12.88
N ARG A 283 -17.71 6.41 11.73
CA ARG A 283 -18.24 7.07 10.54
C ARG A 283 -18.99 6.07 9.67
N ASP A 284 -20.12 6.45 9.11
CA ASP A 284 -20.73 5.71 8.00
C ASP A 284 -19.89 6.03 6.75
N ILE A 285 -19.05 5.07 6.36
CA ILE A 285 -18.15 5.20 5.22
C ILE A 285 -18.82 4.56 4.01
N LYS A 286 -19.14 5.36 3.01
CA LYS A 286 -19.68 4.89 1.75
C LYS A 286 -18.57 4.61 0.74
N MET A 287 -17.56 5.47 0.70
CA MET A 287 -16.39 5.30 -0.16
C MET A 287 -15.09 5.51 0.60
N ALA A 288 -14.14 4.60 0.39
CA ALA A 288 -12.80 4.65 0.94
C ALA A 288 -11.74 4.53 -0.16
N MET A 289 -10.75 5.40 -0.13
CA MET A 289 -9.62 5.44 -1.05
C MET A 289 -8.35 4.95 -0.33
N SER A 290 -7.53 4.15 -1.00
CA SER A 290 -6.22 3.73 -0.52
C SER A 290 -5.13 4.17 -1.48
N ASN A 291 -4.15 4.94 -0.99
CA ASN A 291 -3.05 5.50 -1.75
C ASN A 291 -1.75 4.77 -1.48
N THR A 292 -0.99 4.44 -2.51
CA THR A 292 0.38 3.92 -2.39
C THR A 292 1.30 4.58 -3.42
N PHE A 293 2.45 5.09 -2.94
CA PHE A 293 3.44 5.77 -3.76
C PHE A 293 4.80 5.09 -3.59
N GLY A 294 5.38 4.62 -4.70
CA GLY A 294 6.59 3.82 -4.69
C GLY A 294 7.81 4.55 -5.27
N PHE A 295 8.99 4.15 -4.84
CA PHE A 295 10.23 4.54 -5.48
C PHE A 295 10.19 4.25 -6.98
N GLY A 296 10.83 5.11 -7.78
CA GLY A 296 10.66 5.14 -9.24
C GLY A 296 9.52 6.07 -9.68
N GLY A 297 8.83 6.70 -8.71
CA GLY A 297 7.68 7.57 -8.97
C GLY A 297 6.41 6.81 -9.32
N HIS A 298 6.31 5.54 -8.94
CA HIS A 298 5.13 4.71 -9.18
C HIS A 298 4.01 5.06 -8.20
N ASN A 299 2.89 5.53 -8.70
CA ASN A 299 1.72 5.87 -7.90
C ASN A 299 0.55 4.97 -8.25
N ALA A 300 -0.12 4.42 -7.25
CA ALA A 300 -1.35 3.65 -7.39
C ALA A 300 -2.38 4.08 -6.34
N CYS A 301 -3.64 4.09 -6.75
CA CYS A 301 -4.77 4.44 -5.90
C CYS A 301 -5.93 3.48 -6.20
N VAL A 302 -6.60 2.96 -5.18
CA VAL A 302 -7.76 2.09 -5.32
C VAL A 302 -8.93 2.68 -4.54
N LEU A 303 -10.13 2.67 -5.14
CA LEU A 303 -11.36 3.16 -4.54
C LEU A 303 -12.31 1.99 -4.27
N PHE A 304 -12.79 1.92 -3.03
CA PHE A 304 -13.74 0.94 -2.53
C PHE A 304 -15.07 1.60 -2.21
N LYS A 305 -16.17 0.90 -2.50
CA LYS A 305 -17.53 1.36 -2.22
C LYS A 305 -18.28 0.34 -1.37
N LYS A 306 -19.03 0.85 -0.39
CA LYS A 306 -20.01 0.07 0.37
C LYS A 306 -21.11 -0.41 -0.56
N LEU A 307 -21.48 -1.66 -0.46
CA LEU A 307 -22.68 -2.19 -1.11
C LEU A 307 -23.89 -1.93 -0.23
N ASP A 308 -25.00 -1.51 -0.86
CA ASP A 308 -26.29 -1.29 -0.21
C ASP A 308 -26.98 -2.62 0.17
#